data_3f9c85043f06832174717d3f240c8b08
#
_entry.id   3f9c85043f06832174717d3f240c8b08
#
_cell.length_a   1.000
_cell.length_b   1.000
_cell.length_c   1.000
_cell.angle_alpha   90.00
_cell.angle_beta   90.00
_cell.angle_gamma   90.00
#
_symmetry.space_group_name_H-M   'P 1'
#
loop_
_entity.id
_entity.type
_entity.pdbx_description
1 polymer ?
#
loop_
_entity_poly.entity_id
_entity_poly.type
_entity_poly.pdbx_seq_one_letter_code
_entity_poly.pdbx_strand_id
1 'polypeptide(L)'
;MVIFNQTSSDPEHTRVLKEAWRYATGLHMSSDRYPAGETAVPSSDPNWNYNDPEHIWERDHFLICIKAGLKAAQEKEISYARVSTITQEPNENPIPFLERLKEALQKFTNLDLDSYKGQVILKDKFLSQCASDIRIKLQH
;
A
#
# COMPACT_ATOMS: atom_id res chain seq x y z
N MET A 1 -14.03 16.32 5.46
CA MET A 1 -12.64 15.95 5.78
C MET A 1 -12.49 15.30 7.14
N VAL A 2 -13.06 15.88 8.15
CA VAL A 2 -13.05 15.33 9.51
C VAL A 2 -13.67 13.95 9.56
N ILE A 3 -14.70 13.70 8.75
CA ILE A 3 -15.43 12.44 8.70
C ILE A 3 -14.49 11.28 8.32
N PHE A 4 -13.57 11.50 7.37
CA PHE A 4 -12.60 10.47 6.95
C PHE A 4 -11.75 10.02 8.13
N ASN A 5 -11.23 10.95 8.93
CA ASN A 5 -10.39 10.64 10.08
C ASN A 5 -11.15 9.91 11.19
N GLN A 6 -12.47 10.09 11.27
CA GLN A 6 -13.31 9.50 12.31
C GLN A 6 -13.78 8.08 11.94
N THR A 7 -13.82 7.74 10.66
CA THR A 7 -14.41 6.48 10.19
C THR A 7 -13.39 5.42 9.82
N SER A 8 -12.13 5.79 9.60
CA SER A 8 -11.07 4.86 9.23
C SER A 8 -10.27 4.43 10.45
N SER A 9 -9.86 3.16 10.50
CA SER A 9 -8.91 2.69 11.51
C SER A 9 -7.55 3.36 11.29
N ASP A 10 -6.75 3.49 12.35
CA ASP A 10 -5.44 4.14 12.26
C ASP A 10 -4.53 3.52 11.18
N PRO A 11 -4.39 2.16 11.08
CA PRO A 11 -3.57 1.58 10.02
C PRO A 11 -4.10 1.84 8.62
N GLU A 12 -5.41 1.76 8.41
CA GLU A 12 -6.03 2.05 7.12
C GLU A 12 -5.87 3.52 6.74
N HIS A 13 -6.13 4.40 7.70
CA HIS A 13 -5.97 5.84 7.53
C HIS A 13 -4.53 6.16 7.12
N THR A 14 -3.55 5.60 7.80
CA THR A 14 -2.13 5.81 7.50
C THR A 14 -1.77 5.34 6.10
N ARG A 15 -2.26 4.17 5.68
CA ARG A 15 -1.98 3.65 4.33
C ARG A 15 -2.55 4.55 3.24
N VAL A 16 -3.78 4.99 3.42
CA VAL A 16 -4.43 5.88 2.45
C VAL A 16 -3.69 7.22 2.37
N LEU A 17 -3.32 7.80 3.51
CA LEU A 17 -2.56 9.05 3.54
C LEU A 17 -1.21 8.92 2.83
N LYS A 18 -0.47 7.84 3.09
CA LYS A 18 0.83 7.61 2.43
C LYS A 18 0.69 7.53 0.91
N GLU A 19 -0.31 6.82 0.43
CA GLU A 19 -0.55 6.72 -1.01
C GLU A 19 -1.03 8.05 -1.61
N ALA A 20 -1.84 8.81 -0.87
CA ALA A 20 -2.27 10.13 -1.31
C ALA A 20 -1.09 11.10 -1.40
N TRP A 21 -0.19 11.09 -0.41
CA TRP A 21 1.02 11.91 -0.43
C TRP A 21 1.95 11.53 -1.59
N ARG A 22 2.08 10.24 -1.87
CA ARG A 22 2.88 9.77 -3.00
C ARG A 22 2.30 10.27 -4.32
N TYR A 23 1.00 10.20 -4.48
CA TYR A 23 0.32 10.71 -5.67
C TYR A 23 0.51 12.21 -5.82
N ALA A 24 0.32 12.97 -4.73
CA ALA A 24 0.50 14.42 -4.74
C ALA A 24 1.94 14.81 -5.09
N THR A 25 2.92 14.11 -4.53
CA THR A 25 4.34 14.36 -4.84
C THR A 25 4.64 14.05 -6.30
N GLY A 26 4.04 12.99 -6.85
CA GLY A 26 4.17 12.67 -8.28
C GLY A 26 3.65 13.79 -9.18
N LEU A 27 2.52 14.38 -8.84
CA LEU A 27 1.99 15.54 -9.56
C LEU A 27 2.90 16.77 -9.43
N HIS A 28 3.43 17.00 -8.24
CA HIS A 28 4.37 18.10 -8.01
C HIS A 28 5.62 17.97 -8.88
N MET A 29 6.12 16.74 -9.04
CA MET A 29 7.30 16.50 -9.88
C MET A 29 7.05 16.79 -11.35
N SER A 30 5.81 16.70 -11.81
CA SER A 30 5.46 17.02 -13.18
C SER A 30 5.14 18.52 -13.37
N SER A 31 4.77 19.25 -12.32
CA SER A 31 4.47 20.67 -12.39
C SER A 31 4.51 21.28 -10.98
N ASP A 32 5.24 22.39 -10.82
CA ASP A 32 5.34 23.13 -9.56
C ASP A 32 4.01 23.73 -9.12
N ARG A 33 3.03 23.79 -10.00
CA ARG A 33 1.68 24.27 -9.70
C ARG A 33 1.00 23.44 -8.62
N TYR A 34 1.30 22.13 -8.57
CA TYR A 34 0.69 21.22 -7.62
C TYR A 34 1.54 21.12 -6.35
N PRO A 35 0.93 21.30 -5.15
CA PRO A 35 1.67 21.13 -3.91
C PRO A 35 2.03 19.66 -3.69
N ALA A 36 3.08 19.40 -2.91
CA ALA A 36 3.57 18.06 -2.63
C ALA A 36 3.19 17.59 -1.23
N GLY A 37 3.07 16.29 -1.05
CA GLY A 37 2.95 15.64 0.25
C GLY A 37 1.88 16.23 1.15
N GLU A 38 2.25 16.55 2.39
CA GLU A 38 1.32 17.08 3.40
C GLU A 38 0.76 18.46 3.05
N THR A 39 1.42 19.21 2.20
CA THR A 39 0.90 20.50 1.72
C THR A 39 -0.36 20.27 0.89
N ALA A 40 -0.37 19.24 0.06
CA ALA A 40 -1.53 18.88 -0.76
C ALA A 40 -2.59 18.13 0.04
N VAL A 41 -2.15 17.23 0.93
CA VAL A 41 -3.03 16.37 1.71
C VAL A 41 -2.71 16.55 3.20
N PRO A 42 -3.29 17.58 3.84
CA PRO A 42 -3.04 17.82 5.26
C PRO A 42 -3.54 16.68 6.13
N SER A 43 -2.77 16.32 7.16
CA SER A 43 -3.14 15.28 8.12
C SER A 43 -4.10 15.81 9.19
N SER A 44 -4.26 17.11 9.30
CA SER A 44 -5.20 17.76 10.22
C SER A 44 -6.05 18.77 9.45
N ASP A 45 -7.14 19.22 10.07
CA ASP A 45 -8.07 20.17 9.44
C ASP A 45 -7.35 21.47 9.05
N PRO A 46 -7.27 21.79 7.74
CA PRO A 46 -6.60 23.02 7.29
C PRO A 46 -7.45 24.28 7.40
N ASN A 47 -8.70 24.18 7.88
CA ASN A 47 -9.63 25.31 8.05
C ASN A 47 -9.84 26.12 6.76
N TRP A 48 -10.10 25.42 5.65
CA TRP A 48 -10.34 26.08 4.37
C TRP A 48 -11.55 26.99 4.43
N ASN A 49 -11.40 28.20 3.85
CA ASN A 49 -12.50 29.15 3.70
C ASN A 49 -13.16 28.91 2.32
N TYR A 50 -14.40 28.46 2.32
CA TYR A 50 -15.12 28.13 1.08
C TYR A 50 -15.51 29.35 0.26
N ASN A 51 -15.29 30.56 0.78
CA ASN A 51 -15.46 31.81 0.01
C ASN A 51 -14.19 32.24 -0.72
N ASP A 52 -13.06 31.56 -0.47
CA ASP A 52 -11.78 31.83 -1.11
C ASP A 52 -11.58 30.85 -2.27
N PRO A 53 -11.48 31.34 -3.55
CA PRO A 53 -11.29 30.46 -4.70
C PRO A 53 -10.04 29.58 -4.59
N GLU A 54 -8.98 30.07 -3.96
CA GLU A 54 -7.75 29.31 -3.80
C GLU A 54 -7.95 28.14 -2.84
N HIS A 55 -8.69 28.36 -1.74
CA HIS A 55 -9.03 27.31 -0.79
C HIS A 55 -9.95 26.25 -1.41
N ILE A 56 -10.86 26.67 -2.28
CA ILE A 56 -11.72 25.74 -3.02
C ILE A 56 -10.87 24.85 -3.92
N TRP A 57 -9.89 25.43 -4.62
CA TRP A 57 -8.96 24.67 -5.47
C TRP A 57 -8.15 23.67 -4.65
N GLU A 58 -7.63 24.12 -3.50
CA GLU A 58 -6.86 23.24 -2.61
C GLU A 58 -7.67 22.07 -2.10
N ARG A 59 -8.93 22.31 -1.74
CA ARG A 59 -9.85 21.24 -1.33
C ARG A 59 -10.11 20.26 -2.46
N ASP A 60 -10.38 20.75 -3.66
CA ASP A 60 -10.64 19.90 -4.81
C ASP A 60 -9.42 19.06 -5.15
N HIS A 61 -8.24 19.64 -5.09
CA HIS A 61 -6.99 18.92 -5.30
C HIS A 61 -6.76 17.86 -4.22
N PHE A 62 -7.04 18.19 -2.96
CA PHE A 62 -6.99 17.25 -1.84
C PHE A 62 -7.89 16.03 -2.11
N LEU A 63 -9.13 16.28 -2.55
CA LEU A 63 -10.07 15.19 -2.84
C LEU A 63 -9.59 14.28 -3.95
N ILE A 64 -8.96 14.85 -4.98
CA ILE A 64 -8.36 14.06 -6.07
C ILE A 64 -7.24 13.16 -5.52
N CYS A 65 -6.37 13.71 -4.66
CA CYS A 65 -5.26 12.96 -4.07
C CYS A 65 -5.75 11.86 -3.12
N ILE A 66 -6.77 12.13 -2.30
CA ILE A 66 -7.36 11.13 -1.40
C ILE A 66 -8.02 10.01 -2.18
N LYS A 67 -8.73 10.34 -3.26
CA LYS A 67 -9.34 9.33 -4.13
C LYS A 67 -8.29 8.41 -4.74
N ALA A 68 -7.21 8.97 -5.23
CA ALA A 68 -6.09 8.19 -5.76
C ALA A 68 -5.44 7.33 -4.67
N GLY A 69 -5.32 7.87 -3.45
CA GLY A 69 -4.79 7.13 -2.31
C GLY A 69 -5.65 5.94 -1.92
N LEU A 70 -6.97 6.13 -1.86
CA LEU A 70 -7.91 5.05 -1.58
C LEU A 70 -7.81 3.94 -2.62
N LYS A 71 -7.77 4.31 -3.89
CA LYS A 71 -7.66 3.35 -4.99
C LYS A 71 -6.35 2.55 -4.91
N ALA A 72 -5.24 3.24 -4.68
CA ALA A 72 -3.93 2.59 -4.58
C ALA A 72 -3.86 1.64 -3.38
N ALA A 73 -4.43 2.02 -2.24
CA ALA A 73 -4.48 1.17 -1.06
C ALA A 73 -5.30 -0.10 -1.32
N GLN A 74 -6.44 0.04 -2.00
CA GLN A 74 -7.26 -1.12 -2.39
C GLN A 74 -6.54 -2.05 -3.35
N GLU A 75 -5.85 -1.51 -4.34
CA GLU A 75 -5.08 -2.30 -5.30
C GLU A 75 -3.98 -3.09 -4.61
N LYS A 76 -3.31 -2.51 -3.62
CA LYS A 76 -2.30 -3.21 -2.84
C LYS A 76 -2.90 -4.37 -2.04
N GLU A 77 -4.05 -4.16 -1.41
CA GLU A 77 -4.73 -5.23 -0.67
C GLU A 77 -5.12 -6.39 -1.59
N ILE A 78 -5.65 -6.10 -2.77
CA ILE A 78 -6.02 -7.12 -3.76
C ILE A 78 -4.77 -7.87 -4.22
N SER A 79 -3.67 -7.18 -4.45
CA SER A 79 -2.40 -7.78 -4.88
C SER A 79 -1.83 -8.72 -3.81
N TYR A 80 -1.84 -8.31 -2.54
CA TYR A 80 -1.42 -9.18 -1.44
C TYR A 80 -2.35 -10.39 -1.30
N ALA A 81 -3.65 -10.22 -1.50
CA ALA A 81 -4.59 -11.33 -1.48
C ALA A 81 -4.29 -12.35 -2.58
N ARG A 82 -3.90 -11.91 -3.77
CA ARG A 82 -3.48 -12.80 -4.86
C ARG A 82 -2.24 -13.60 -4.48
N VAL A 83 -1.25 -12.96 -3.87
CA VAL A 83 -0.05 -13.66 -3.39
C VAL A 83 -0.43 -14.70 -2.35
N SER A 84 -1.39 -14.42 -1.48
CA SER A 84 -1.83 -15.33 -0.43
C SER A 84 -2.53 -16.58 -0.97
N THR A 85 -2.97 -16.60 -2.23
CA THR A 85 -3.55 -17.80 -2.84
C THR A 85 -2.50 -18.78 -3.36
N ILE A 86 -1.23 -18.38 -3.39
CA ILE A 86 -0.14 -19.23 -3.86
C ILE A 86 0.27 -20.15 -2.73
N THR A 87 0.06 -21.47 -2.91
CA THR A 87 0.40 -22.46 -1.91
C THR A 87 1.34 -23.50 -2.52
N GLN A 88 2.13 -24.12 -1.67
CA GLN A 88 2.99 -25.21 -2.09
C GLN A 88 2.16 -26.44 -2.40
N GLU A 89 2.40 -27.07 -3.56
CA GLU A 89 1.77 -28.33 -3.91
C GLU A 89 2.31 -29.45 -3.03
N PRO A 90 1.51 -30.52 -2.73
CA PRO A 90 1.94 -31.57 -1.82
C PRO A 90 3.26 -32.25 -2.19
N ASN A 91 3.55 -32.36 -3.48
CA ASN A 91 4.78 -32.99 -3.97
C ASN A 91 5.80 -31.98 -4.50
N GLU A 92 5.56 -30.69 -4.28
CA GLU A 92 6.44 -29.65 -4.79
C GLU A 92 7.64 -29.46 -3.85
N ASN A 93 8.83 -29.39 -4.45
CA ASN A 93 10.04 -29.05 -3.71
C ASN A 93 9.95 -27.62 -3.19
N PRO A 94 10.45 -27.32 -1.96
CA PRO A 94 10.42 -25.97 -1.41
C PRO A 94 11.10 -24.91 -2.28
N ILE A 95 12.15 -25.24 -3.02
CA ILE A 95 12.89 -24.26 -3.82
C ILE A 95 12.05 -23.72 -4.98
N PRO A 96 11.41 -24.55 -5.83
CA PRO A 96 10.49 -24.03 -6.85
C PRO A 96 9.32 -23.24 -6.26
N PHE A 97 8.79 -23.67 -5.13
CA PHE A 97 7.72 -22.93 -4.45
C PHE A 97 8.19 -21.53 -4.03
N LEU A 98 9.38 -21.44 -3.44
CA LEU A 98 9.96 -20.16 -3.03
C LEU A 98 10.13 -19.23 -4.23
N GLU A 99 10.60 -19.76 -5.37
CA GLU A 99 10.77 -18.97 -6.58
C GLU A 99 9.43 -18.44 -7.12
N ARG A 100 8.39 -19.29 -7.11
CA ARG A 100 7.04 -18.83 -7.51
C ARG A 100 6.53 -17.71 -6.60
N LEU A 101 6.78 -17.85 -5.31
CA LEU A 101 6.36 -16.84 -4.33
C LEU A 101 7.09 -15.51 -4.52
N LYS A 102 8.42 -15.58 -4.77
CA LYS A 102 9.22 -14.38 -5.07
C LYS A 102 8.71 -13.67 -6.32
N GLU A 103 8.47 -14.42 -7.40
CA GLU A 103 7.97 -13.86 -8.64
C GLU A 103 6.62 -13.17 -8.44
N ALA A 104 5.72 -13.80 -7.69
CA ALA A 104 4.42 -13.23 -7.40
C ALA A 104 4.50 -11.96 -6.58
N LEU A 105 5.37 -11.92 -5.56
CA LEU A 105 5.56 -10.73 -4.75
C LEU A 105 6.10 -9.58 -5.59
N GLN A 106 7.07 -9.83 -6.45
CA GLN A 106 7.61 -8.81 -7.34
C GLN A 106 6.57 -8.31 -8.34
N LYS A 107 5.81 -9.23 -8.94
CA LYS A 107 4.83 -8.91 -9.97
C LYS A 107 3.62 -8.17 -9.43
N PHE A 108 3.07 -8.62 -8.31
CA PHE A 108 1.78 -8.11 -7.80
C PHE A 108 1.93 -6.98 -6.78
N THR A 109 3.02 -6.95 -6.02
CA THR A 109 3.18 -5.96 -4.95
C THR A 109 4.32 -4.97 -5.19
N ASN A 110 5.14 -5.21 -6.21
CA ASN A 110 6.29 -4.38 -6.55
C ASN A 110 7.25 -4.20 -5.36
N LEU A 111 7.30 -5.20 -4.51
CA LEU A 111 8.10 -5.19 -3.29
C LEU A 111 9.57 -5.44 -3.62
N ASP A 112 10.48 -4.66 -3.01
CA ASP A 112 11.92 -4.89 -3.12
C ASP A 112 12.30 -6.05 -2.18
N LEU A 113 12.57 -7.22 -2.76
CA LEU A 113 12.91 -8.41 -2.00
C LEU A 113 14.32 -8.37 -1.39
N ASP A 114 15.17 -7.45 -1.82
CA ASP A 114 16.48 -7.26 -1.22
C ASP A 114 16.45 -6.38 0.03
N SER A 115 15.33 -5.68 0.26
CA SER A 115 15.16 -4.87 1.46
C SER A 115 14.83 -5.75 2.67
N TYR A 116 15.12 -5.22 3.86
CA TYR A 116 14.76 -5.91 5.12
C TYR A 116 13.24 -6.19 5.18
N LYS A 117 12.43 -5.20 4.83
CA LYS A 117 10.98 -5.35 4.80
C LYS A 117 10.54 -6.43 3.84
N GLY A 118 11.15 -6.48 2.65
CA GLY A 118 10.87 -7.50 1.65
C GLY A 118 11.20 -8.90 2.15
N GLN A 119 12.33 -9.08 2.82
CA GLN A 119 12.74 -10.36 3.37
C GLN A 119 11.79 -10.83 4.48
N VAL A 120 11.35 -9.93 5.35
CA VAL A 120 10.41 -10.27 6.41
C VAL A 120 9.06 -10.73 5.83
N ILE A 121 8.55 -10.03 4.83
CA ILE A 121 7.29 -10.37 4.18
C ILE A 121 7.41 -11.70 3.44
N LEU A 122 8.51 -11.91 2.71
CA LEU A 122 8.75 -13.17 1.98
C LEU A 122 8.80 -14.34 2.95
N LYS A 123 9.52 -14.21 4.04
CA LYS A 123 9.62 -15.25 5.06
C LYS A 123 8.26 -15.59 5.66
N ASP A 124 7.48 -14.56 6.01
CA ASP A 124 6.15 -14.75 6.58
C ASP A 124 5.23 -15.49 5.59
N LYS A 125 5.22 -15.07 4.34
CA LYS A 125 4.41 -15.72 3.30
C LYS A 125 4.86 -17.16 3.05
N PHE A 126 6.16 -17.41 2.99
CA PHE A 126 6.69 -18.74 2.82
C PHE A 126 6.23 -19.67 3.95
N LEU A 127 6.38 -19.25 5.20
CA LEU A 127 5.98 -20.04 6.36
C LEU A 127 4.49 -20.32 6.40
N SER A 128 3.65 -19.35 6.05
CA SER A 128 2.20 -19.48 6.12
C SER A 128 1.61 -20.28 4.95
N GLN A 129 2.30 -20.34 3.82
CA GLN A 129 1.76 -20.91 2.58
C GLN A 129 2.46 -22.21 2.14
N CYS A 130 3.50 -22.64 2.84
CA CYS A 130 4.16 -23.92 2.55
C CYS A 130 3.30 -25.10 3.00
N ALA A 131 3.63 -26.30 2.50
CA ALA A 131 2.92 -27.51 2.87
C ALA A 131 3.05 -27.79 4.37
N SER A 132 2.03 -28.42 4.95
CA SER A 132 1.92 -28.62 6.40
C SER A 132 3.12 -29.33 7.01
N ASP A 133 3.64 -30.36 6.35
CA ASP A 133 4.79 -31.12 6.85
C ASP A 133 6.06 -30.27 6.87
N ILE A 134 6.28 -29.43 5.86
CA ILE A 134 7.41 -28.51 5.82
C ILE A 134 7.25 -27.43 6.90
N ARG A 135 6.04 -26.92 7.07
CA ARG A 135 5.74 -25.90 8.10
C ARG A 135 6.10 -26.43 9.49
N ILE A 136 5.71 -27.65 9.79
CA ILE A 136 6.02 -28.29 11.08
C ILE A 136 7.53 -28.39 11.28
N LYS A 137 8.27 -28.81 10.26
CA LYS A 137 9.74 -28.92 10.34
C LYS A 137 10.41 -27.56 10.54
N LEU A 138 9.89 -26.52 9.92
CA LEU A 138 10.45 -25.16 10.01
C LEU A 138 10.14 -24.48 11.33
N GLN A 139 9.06 -24.87 12.02
CA GLN A 139 8.66 -24.31 13.30
C GLN A 139 9.33 -25.00 14.49
N HIS A 140 9.92 -26.16 14.27
CA HIS A 140 10.69 -26.88 15.27
C HIS A 140 12.19 -26.72 15.02
#